data_7cec89e9a685dbfbcbe2f6a61c67f070
#
_entry.id   7cec89e9a685dbfbcbe2f6a61c67f070
#
_cell.length_a   1.000
_cell.length_b   1.000
_cell.length_c   1.000
_cell.angle_alpha   90.00
_cell.angle_beta   90.00
_cell.angle_gamma   90.00
#
_symmetry.space_group_name_H-M   'P 1'
#
loop_
_entity.id
_entity.type
_entity.pdbx_description
1 polymer ?
#
loop_
_entity_poly.entity_id
_entity_poly.type
_entity_poly.pdbx_seq_one_letter_code
_entity_poly.pdbx_strand_id
1 'polypeptide(L)'
;MDSDALGWWYRILRLGLSQRLPDLTTRQLALFLHVGLTPPPHTVRGLAEVLTISKPAVTRALDRLGAAGYLERARDPDDRRSVLVTLTDEGEEFLKGLEALARTAGGASVERSIQPSMKKSA
;
A
#
# COMPACT_ATOMS: atom_id res chain seq x y z
N MET A 1 -27.89 -1.92 -0.77
CA MET A 1 -26.47 -1.56 -0.80
C MET A 1 -25.96 -1.43 0.62
N ASP A 2 -24.78 -1.98 0.87
CA ASP A 2 -24.17 -1.88 2.19
C ASP A 2 -23.51 -0.50 2.37
N SER A 3 -24.23 0.40 3.02
CA SER A 3 -23.74 1.75 3.25
C SER A 3 -22.56 1.80 4.23
N ASP A 4 -22.37 0.75 5.07
CA ASP A 4 -21.25 0.72 6.01
C ASP A 4 -19.94 0.48 5.30
N ALA A 5 -19.90 -0.40 4.32
CA ALA A 5 -18.68 -0.66 3.54
C ALA A 5 -18.28 0.57 2.74
N LEU A 6 -19.21 1.18 2.02
CA LEU A 6 -18.93 2.40 1.27
C LEU A 6 -18.65 3.58 2.20
N GLY A 7 -19.33 3.65 3.33
CA GLY A 7 -19.09 4.69 4.32
C GLY A 7 -17.68 4.64 4.88
N TRP A 8 -17.16 3.43 5.13
CA TRP A 8 -15.79 3.26 5.58
C TRP A 8 -14.79 3.78 4.53
N TRP A 9 -14.98 3.37 3.27
CA TRP A 9 -14.12 3.84 2.19
C TRP A 9 -14.17 5.36 2.04
N TYR A 10 -15.38 5.93 2.08
CA TYR A 10 -15.55 7.38 2.02
C TYR A 10 -14.81 8.07 3.16
N ARG A 11 -14.92 7.56 4.38
CA ARG A 11 -14.24 8.15 5.54
C ARG A 11 -12.72 8.09 5.41
N ILE A 12 -12.18 6.99 4.85
CA ILE A 12 -10.75 6.90 4.57
C ILE A 12 -10.31 8.04 3.66
N LEU A 13 -11.03 8.23 2.56
CA LEU A 13 -10.69 9.26 1.59
C LEU A 13 -10.80 10.66 2.20
N ARG A 14 -11.88 10.91 2.92
CA ARG A 14 -12.10 12.20 3.55
C ARG A 14 -11.05 12.52 4.61
N LEU A 15 -10.73 11.56 5.46
CA LEU A 15 -9.70 11.75 6.49
C LEU A 15 -8.33 11.95 5.85
N GLY A 16 -8.03 11.23 4.79
CA GLY A 16 -6.79 11.41 4.05
C GLY A 16 -6.63 12.83 3.52
N LEU A 17 -7.71 13.39 2.99
CA LEU A 17 -7.70 14.78 2.52
C LEU A 17 -7.50 15.77 3.66
N SER A 18 -8.20 15.57 4.79
CA SER A 18 -8.08 16.48 5.94
C SER A 18 -6.71 16.43 6.61
N GLN A 19 -6.06 15.27 6.59
CA GLN A 19 -4.71 15.09 7.12
C GLN A 19 -3.64 15.44 6.09
N ARG A 20 -4.03 15.87 4.91
CA ARG A 20 -3.12 16.26 3.82
C ARG A 20 -2.14 15.17 3.45
N LEU A 21 -2.62 13.93 3.38
CA LEU A 21 -1.80 12.82 2.92
C LEU A 21 -1.39 13.06 1.46
N PRO A 22 -0.24 12.52 1.04
CA PRO A 22 0.17 12.62 -0.36
C PRO A 22 -0.92 12.13 -1.29
N ASP A 23 -1.16 12.87 -2.38
CA ASP A 23 -2.15 12.52 -3.38
C ASP A 23 -1.58 11.46 -4.32
N LEU A 24 -1.81 10.21 -3.97
CA LEU A 24 -1.35 9.07 -4.74
C LEU A 24 -2.49 8.54 -5.61
N THR A 25 -2.16 8.14 -6.83
CA THR A 25 -3.13 7.47 -7.69
C THR A 25 -3.48 6.10 -7.12
N THR A 26 -4.58 5.52 -7.60
CA THR A 26 -4.97 4.17 -7.20
C THR A 26 -3.85 3.17 -7.46
N ARG A 27 -3.18 3.27 -8.61
CA ARG A 27 -2.06 2.37 -8.94
C ARG A 27 -0.89 2.54 -7.97
N GLN A 28 -0.55 3.78 -7.65
CA GLN A 28 0.55 4.08 -6.73
C GLN A 28 0.24 3.56 -5.34
N LEU A 29 -0.97 3.82 -4.86
CA LEU A 29 -1.37 3.38 -3.53
C LEU A 29 -1.46 1.86 -3.45
N ALA A 30 -2.04 1.20 -4.44
CA ALA A 30 -2.13 -0.26 -4.49
C ALA A 30 -0.74 -0.89 -4.49
N LEU A 31 0.19 -0.34 -5.27
CA LEU A 31 1.56 -0.82 -5.32
C LEU A 31 2.25 -0.67 -3.97
N PHE A 32 2.13 0.49 -3.36
CA PHE A 32 2.71 0.75 -2.06
C PHE A 32 2.17 -0.21 -0.99
N LEU A 33 0.85 -0.38 -0.95
CA LEU A 33 0.21 -1.28 0.01
C LEU A 33 0.62 -2.73 -0.21
N HIS A 34 0.74 -3.17 -1.46
CA HIS A 34 1.19 -4.53 -1.73
C HIS A 34 2.59 -4.77 -1.19
N VAL A 35 3.51 -3.84 -1.43
CA VAL A 35 4.88 -3.96 -0.91
C VAL A 35 4.88 -3.93 0.62
N GLY A 36 4.08 -3.07 1.22
CA GLY A 36 4.05 -2.91 2.67
C GLY A 36 3.34 -4.02 3.41
N LEU A 37 2.35 -4.65 2.79
CA LEU A 37 1.48 -5.62 3.48
C LEU A 37 1.80 -7.08 3.17
N THR A 38 2.63 -7.35 2.17
CA THR A 38 2.95 -8.73 1.80
C THR A 38 4.43 -9.01 1.96
N PRO A 39 4.82 -10.29 2.16
CA PRO A 39 6.22 -10.61 2.39
C PRO A 39 7.10 -10.34 1.18
N PRO A 40 8.35 -9.89 1.38
CA PRO A 40 9.32 -9.77 0.29
C PRO A 40 9.76 -11.17 -0.18
N PRO A 41 10.39 -11.30 -1.36
CA PRO A 41 10.85 -10.19 -2.20
C PRO A 41 9.77 -9.66 -3.13
N HIS A 42 9.94 -8.38 -3.54
CA HIS A 42 9.08 -7.75 -4.53
C HIS A 42 9.92 -7.32 -5.72
N THR A 43 9.45 -7.62 -6.93
CA THR A 43 10.11 -7.25 -8.17
C THR A 43 9.17 -6.44 -9.04
N VAL A 44 9.75 -5.67 -9.96
CA VAL A 44 8.93 -4.91 -10.92
C VAL A 44 8.01 -5.85 -11.70
N ARG A 45 8.54 -6.99 -12.15
CA ARG A 45 7.73 -8.00 -12.87
C ARG A 45 6.60 -8.54 -12.00
N GLY A 46 6.91 -8.92 -10.75
CA GLY A 46 5.91 -9.46 -9.84
C GLY A 46 4.82 -8.46 -9.52
N LEU A 47 5.17 -7.20 -9.34
CA LEU A 47 4.20 -6.14 -9.10
C LEU A 47 3.29 -5.91 -10.30
N ALA A 48 3.85 -5.93 -11.51
CA ALA A 48 3.05 -5.81 -12.73
C ALA A 48 2.02 -6.94 -12.84
N GLU A 49 2.43 -8.16 -12.54
CA GLU A 49 1.55 -9.32 -12.59
C GLU A 49 0.45 -9.26 -11.55
N VAL A 50 0.78 -9.04 -10.30
CA VAL A 50 -0.20 -9.07 -9.21
C VAL A 50 -1.19 -7.92 -9.30
N LEU A 51 -0.75 -6.74 -9.75
CA LEU A 51 -1.61 -5.58 -9.87
C LEU A 51 -2.31 -5.48 -11.23
N THR A 52 -1.96 -6.34 -12.15
CA THR A 52 -2.55 -6.36 -13.51
C THR A 52 -2.34 -5.01 -14.21
N ILE A 53 -1.13 -4.49 -14.15
CA ILE A 53 -0.73 -3.26 -14.83
C ILE A 53 0.56 -3.53 -15.61
N SER A 54 0.87 -2.64 -16.55
CA SER A 54 2.06 -2.78 -17.38
C SER A 54 3.34 -2.47 -16.59
N LYS A 55 4.47 -3.00 -17.05
CA LYS A 55 5.76 -2.66 -16.45
C LYS A 55 6.06 -1.16 -16.48
N PRO A 56 5.79 -0.43 -17.59
CA PRO A 56 5.94 1.03 -17.56
C PRO A 56 5.07 1.71 -16.52
N ALA A 57 3.86 1.21 -16.27
CA ALA A 57 3.00 1.74 -15.22
C ALA A 57 3.61 1.51 -13.83
N VAL A 58 4.20 0.32 -13.60
CA VAL A 58 4.93 0.04 -12.35
C VAL A 58 6.09 1.01 -12.19
N THR A 59 6.88 1.20 -13.26
CA THR A 59 8.04 2.10 -13.21
C THR A 59 7.63 3.52 -12.87
N ARG A 60 6.55 4.03 -13.48
CA ARG A 60 6.05 5.37 -13.17
C ARG A 60 5.60 5.48 -11.71
N ALA A 61 4.90 4.46 -11.21
CA ALA A 61 4.48 4.45 -9.80
C ALA A 61 5.69 4.43 -8.87
N LEU A 62 6.72 3.65 -9.20
CA LEU A 62 7.95 3.59 -8.41
C LEU A 62 8.71 4.91 -8.45
N ASP A 63 8.71 5.61 -9.57
CA ASP A 63 9.31 6.94 -9.67
C ASP A 63 8.67 7.91 -8.67
N ARG A 64 7.34 7.90 -8.61
CA ARG A 64 6.60 8.77 -7.69
C ARG A 64 6.85 8.39 -6.23
N LEU A 65 6.77 7.09 -5.92
CA LEU A 65 6.94 6.59 -4.56
C LEU A 65 8.40 6.70 -4.10
N GLY A 66 9.34 6.54 -5.01
CA GLY A 66 10.76 6.76 -4.73
C GLY A 66 11.06 8.22 -4.45
N ALA A 67 10.48 9.14 -5.23
CA ALA A 67 10.64 10.58 -5.01
C ALA A 67 10.06 11.00 -3.66
N ALA A 68 9.00 10.35 -3.21
CA ALA A 68 8.43 10.59 -1.88
C ALA A 68 9.25 9.96 -0.76
N GLY A 69 10.20 9.09 -1.10
CA GLY A 69 11.05 8.43 -0.11
C GLY A 69 10.46 7.17 0.50
N TYR A 70 9.37 6.64 -0.05
CA TYR A 70 8.66 5.52 0.57
C TYR A 70 9.14 4.15 0.12
N LEU A 71 9.65 4.06 -1.09
CA LEU A 71 10.17 2.81 -1.65
C LEU A 71 11.55 3.04 -2.27
N GLU A 72 12.35 1.98 -2.30
CA GLU A 72 13.65 1.98 -2.96
C GLU A 72 13.70 0.87 -3.99
N ARG A 73 14.46 1.12 -5.06
CA ARG A 73 14.75 0.13 -6.09
C ARG A 73 16.21 -0.22 -6.06
N ALA A 74 16.53 -1.51 -6.21
CA ALA A 74 17.90 -1.97 -6.34
C ALA A 74 17.94 -3.14 -7.30
N ARG A 75 19.02 -3.24 -8.06
CA ARG A 75 19.22 -4.40 -8.92
C ARG A 75 19.48 -5.61 -8.05
N ASP A 76 18.84 -6.74 -8.38
CA ASP A 76 19.05 -7.99 -7.66
C ASP A 76 20.49 -8.47 -7.88
N PRO A 77 21.30 -8.66 -6.83
CA PRO A 77 22.67 -9.14 -7.00
C PRO A 77 22.74 -10.56 -7.57
N ASP A 78 21.70 -11.37 -7.36
CA ASP A 78 21.67 -12.75 -7.86
C ASP A 78 21.08 -12.85 -9.26
N ASP A 79 20.32 -11.86 -9.69
CA ASP A 79 19.71 -11.80 -11.03
C ASP A 79 19.64 -10.37 -11.51
N ARG A 80 20.62 -9.97 -12.31
CA ARG A 80 20.74 -8.58 -12.79
C ARG A 80 19.57 -8.12 -13.66
N ARG A 81 18.71 -9.05 -14.12
CA ARG A 81 17.51 -8.70 -14.88
C ARG A 81 16.39 -8.24 -13.99
N SER A 82 16.46 -8.57 -12.71
CA SER A 82 15.40 -8.25 -11.76
C SER A 82 15.72 -6.97 -11.01
N VAL A 83 14.69 -6.14 -10.82
CA VAL A 83 14.77 -4.96 -9.97
C VAL A 83 13.95 -5.25 -8.72
N LEU A 84 14.62 -5.22 -7.57
CA LEU A 84 13.98 -5.42 -6.28
C LEU A 84 13.43 -4.11 -5.77
N VAL A 85 12.26 -4.19 -5.15
CA VAL A 85 11.56 -3.05 -4.55
C VAL A 85 11.41 -3.31 -3.06
N THR A 86 11.86 -2.37 -2.24
CA THR A 86 11.83 -2.51 -0.79
C THR A 86 11.19 -1.29 -0.14
N LEU A 87 10.58 -1.53 1.02
CA LEU A 87 9.98 -0.48 1.84
C LEU A 87 11.10 0.22 2.62
N THR A 88 11.10 1.54 2.58
CA THR A 88 12.05 2.35 3.37
C THR A 88 11.51 2.55 4.77
N ASP A 89 12.34 3.08 5.67
CA ASP A 89 11.89 3.46 7.02
C ASP A 89 10.78 4.52 6.95
N GLU A 90 10.93 5.51 6.04
CA GLU A 90 9.88 6.52 5.83
C GLU A 90 8.61 5.89 5.27
N GLY A 91 8.74 4.91 4.38
CA GLY A 91 7.60 4.16 3.85
C GLY A 91 6.90 3.38 4.95
N GLU A 92 7.65 2.78 5.86
CA GLU A 92 7.06 2.07 7.00
C GLU A 92 6.26 3.02 7.90
N GLU A 93 6.78 4.22 8.16
CA GLU A 93 6.05 5.23 8.91
C GLU A 93 4.77 5.66 8.20
N PHE A 94 4.84 5.85 6.88
CA PHE A 94 3.66 6.18 6.09
C PHE A 94 2.63 5.06 6.14
N LEU A 95 3.08 3.80 6.05
CA LEU A 95 2.20 2.65 6.13
C LEU A 95 1.47 2.60 7.48
N LYS A 96 2.19 2.84 8.58
CA LYS A 96 1.58 2.91 9.92
C LYS A 96 0.54 4.00 10.01
N GLY A 97 0.80 5.15 9.40
CA GLY A 97 -0.15 6.25 9.35
C GLY A 97 -1.42 5.89 8.59
N LEU A 98 -1.27 5.19 7.46
CA LEU A 98 -2.42 4.71 6.70
C LEU A 98 -3.23 3.69 7.48
N GLU A 99 -2.57 2.80 8.21
CA GLU A 99 -3.26 1.82 9.04
C GLU A 99 -4.07 2.50 10.14
N ALA A 100 -3.47 3.47 10.83
CA ALA A 100 -4.15 4.23 11.86
C ALA A 100 -5.38 4.96 11.31
N LEU A 101 -5.23 5.56 10.13
CA LEU A 101 -6.32 6.25 9.46
C LEU A 101 -7.44 5.29 9.09
N ALA A 102 -7.11 4.13 8.57
CA ALA A 102 -8.08 3.10 8.20
C ALA A 102 -8.86 2.60 9.42
N ARG A 103 -8.18 2.40 10.54
CA ARG A 103 -8.81 2.02 11.80
C ARG A 103 -9.77 3.09 12.31
N THR A 104 -9.33 4.34 12.30
CA THR A 104 -10.17 5.47 12.71
C THR A 104 -11.42 5.57 11.84
N ALA A 105 -11.26 5.41 10.53
CA ALA A 105 -12.37 5.46 9.58
C ALA A 105 -13.35 4.33 9.78
N GLY A 106 -12.85 3.15 10.15
CA GLY A 106 -13.68 1.96 10.32
C GLY A 106 -14.46 1.93 11.61
N GLY A 107 -13.89 2.49 12.67
CA GLY A 107 -14.49 2.37 13.99
C GLY A 107 -14.72 0.91 14.38
N ALA A 108 -15.73 0.68 15.21
CA ALA A 108 -16.02 -0.64 15.75
C ALA A 108 -16.44 -1.66 14.68
N SER A 109 -17.10 -1.22 13.60
CA SER A 109 -17.57 -2.16 12.58
C SER A 109 -16.44 -2.77 11.78
N VAL A 110 -15.40 -2.01 11.48
CA VAL A 110 -14.22 -2.55 10.78
C VAL A 110 -13.43 -3.48 11.70
N GLU A 111 -13.27 -3.12 12.95
CA GLU A 111 -12.59 -3.96 13.91
C GLU A 111 -13.27 -5.31 14.06
N ARG A 112 -14.59 -5.33 14.10
CA ARG A 112 -15.34 -6.61 14.16
C ARG A 112 -15.11 -7.47 12.92
N SER A 113 -14.95 -6.85 11.77
CA SER A 113 -14.70 -7.59 10.53
C SER A 113 -13.29 -8.16 10.48
N ILE A 114 -12.34 -7.49 11.05
CA ILE A 114 -10.92 -7.86 11.00
C ILE A 114 -10.53 -8.81 12.13
N GLN A 115 -11.03 -8.58 13.34
CA GLN A 115 -10.63 -9.35 14.52
C GLN A 115 -10.78 -10.87 14.41
N PRO A 116 -11.84 -11.43 13.81
CA PRO A 116 -11.91 -12.89 13.69
C PRO A 116 -10.70 -13.49 12.98
N SER A 117 -10.22 -12.85 11.92
CA SER A 117 -9.01 -13.29 11.22
C SER A 117 -7.76 -13.13 12.08
N MET A 118 -7.66 -12.01 12.78
CA MET A 118 -6.51 -11.73 13.65
C MET A 118 -6.44 -12.70 14.82
N LYS A 119 -7.59 -13.04 15.41
CA LYS A 119 -7.64 -14.01 16.51
C LYS A 119 -7.18 -15.39 16.08
N LYS A 120 -7.46 -15.78 14.85
CA LYS A 120 -7.04 -17.07 14.30
C LYS A 120 -5.55 -17.14 14.05
N SER A 121 -4.92 -16.03 13.76
CA SER A 121 -3.48 -15.96 13.52
C SER A 121 -2.67 -15.77 14.79
N ALA A 122 -3.32 -15.43 15.86
CA ALA A 122 -2.66 -15.32 17.15
C ALA A 122 -2.55 -16.69 17.81
#